data_7454b63d85edcc941de1766dc1a0b9ff
#
_entry.id   7454b63d85edcc941de1766dc1a0b9ff
#
_cell.length_a   1.000
_cell.length_b   1.000
_cell.length_c   1.000
_cell.angle_alpha   90.00
_cell.angle_beta   90.00
_cell.angle_gamma   90.00
#
_symmetry.space_group_name_H-M   'P 1'
#
loop_
_entity.id
_entity.type
_entity.pdbx_description
1 polymer ?
#
loop_
_entity_poly.entity_id
_entity_poly.type
_entity_poly.pdbx_seq_one_letter_code
_entity_poly.pdbx_strand_id
1 'polypeptide(L)'
;MATIYFRLRDGKKDIKAASELVINPNHWSSEKQGYKDRVALVSEENKLHLSQSIQDIVSMITKQYTTEAGNEWLAIIIDKYHHPNRYKTEEELMRENKPKLLEVFAKFLVEHKLSAVRVKNFKVIQRSIARYEMYVRTIKRGYRDFILDVDEVTADTLRDMWDFFENEHIYYEKYPKLYETFPEKRVPLPRGKNTLIDRFSRIRTFFIWCYDKKITTNRPFDEFPLDECTYGTPYYITLDERDQIFDADLSEYPQLAIQRDIFIFQTLIGCRVSDLYRLTKRNIVNEAIEYIPKKTREGNPVTVRVPLNSKAKTILARYKDYEGKKLFPFISEQKYNIAIKRIFQEAGVDRIVTILDPLTHEEVKRPIYEVASSHLARRTFIGNIYKKVKDPNLVSALSGTRRGAKPLGVIEILMKK
;
A
#
# COMPACT_ATOMS: atom_id res chain seq x y z
N MET A 1 -22.18 -48.67 1.45
CA MET A 1 -21.67 -47.84 0.37
C MET A 1 -21.26 -48.73 -0.78
N ALA A 2 -21.53 -48.32 -2.03
CA ALA A 2 -21.11 -49.03 -3.25
C ALA A 2 -20.23 -48.08 -4.08
N THR A 3 -19.25 -48.65 -4.74
CA THR A 3 -18.34 -47.92 -5.64
C THR A 3 -19.05 -47.59 -6.95
N ILE A 4 -18.85 -46.38 -7.46
CA ILE A 4 -19.34 -45.94 -8.76
C ILE A 4 -18.37 -46.41 -9.83
N TYR A 5 -18.92 -47.11 -10.85
CA TYR A 5 -18.19 -47.55 -12.03
C TYR A 5 -18.54 -46.67 -13.21
N PHE A 6 -17.53 -46.24 -13.95
CA PHE A 6 -17.70 -45.61 -15.26
C PHE A 6 -17.68 -46.68 -16.34
N ARG A 7 -18.64 -46.63 -17.27
CA ARG A 7 -18.76 -47.57 -18.38
C ARG A 7 -18.91 -46.80 -19.68
N LEU A 8 -18.06 -47.11 -20.62
CA LEU A 8 -18.07 -46.49 -21.95
C LEU A 8 -18.36 -47.59 -22.99
N ARG A 9 -19.34 -47.33 -23.86
CA ARG A 9 -19.69 -48.19 -24.96
C ARG A 9 -19.50 -47.45 -26.28
N ASP A 10 -18.79 -48.11 -27.21
CA ASP A 10 -18.57 -47.60 -28.57
C ASP A 10 -18.57 -48.80 -29.53
N GLY A 11 -19.68 -48.96 -30.27
CA GLY A 11 -19.92 -50.11 -31.14
C GLY A 11 -19.85 -51.44 -30.39
N LYS A 12 -18.88 -52.28 -30.72
CA LYS A 12 -18.64 -53.57 -30.06
C LYS A 12 -17.80 -53.47 -28.79
N LYS A 13 -17.21 -52.30 -28.53
CA LYS A 13 -16.43 -52.06 -27.31
C LYS A 13 -17.32 -51.79 -26.11
N ASP A 14 -17.00 -52.44 -25.00
CA ASP A 14 -17.64 -52.24 -23.71
C ASP A 14 -16.54 -52.26 -22.63
N ILE A 15 -16.12 -51.10 -22.21
CA ILE A 15 -15.05 -50.92 -21.22
C ILE A 15 -15.60 -50.31 -19.94
N LYS A 16 -15.09 -50.77 -18.81
CA LYS A 16 -15.50 -50.27 -17.49
C LYS A 16 -14.31 -50.18 -16.53
N ALA A 17 -14.37 -49.17 -15.65
CA ALA A 17 -13.43 -49.06 -14.56
C ALA A 17 -14.08 -48.49 -13.31
N ALA A 18 -13.57 -48.87 -12.15
CA ALA A 18 -14.02 -48.37 -10.86
C ALA A 18 -13.46 -46.98 -10.61
N SER A 19 -14.22 -46.15 -9.91
CA SER A 19 -13.74 -44.90 -9.33
C SER A 19 -13.63 -45.02 -7.80
N GLU A 20 -13.03 -44.01 -7.15
CA GLU A 20 -13.07 -43.91 -5.69
C GLU A 20 -14.35 -43.26 -5.16
N LEU A 21 -15.23 -42.83 -6.05
CA LEU A 21 -16.54 -42.29 -5.68
C LEU A 21 -17.44 -43.40 -5.14
N VAL A 22 -18.06 -43.14 -4.00
CA VAL A 22 -18.95 -44.09 -3.33
C VAL A 22 -20.29 -43.44 -3.05
N ILE A 23 -21.36 -44.26 -3.17
CA ILE A 23 -22.73 -43.86 -2.88
C ILE A 23 -23.50 -44.98 -2.19
N ASN A 24 -24.51 -44.63 -1.40
CA ASN A 24 -25.47 -45.62 -0.96
C ASN A 24 -26.35 -46.06 -2.16
N PRO A 25 -26.41 -47.35 -2.52
CA PRO A 25 -27.20 -47.82 -3.66
C PRO A 25 -28.68 -47.38 -3.65
N ASN A 26 -29.27 -47.27 -2.47
CA ASN A 26 -30.64 -46.80 -2.31
C ASN A 26 -30.84 -45.33 -2.68
N HIS A 27 -29.76 -44.54 -2.69
CA HIS A 27 -29.75 -43.12 -3.03
C HIS A 27 -29.43 -42.84 -4.50
N TRP A 28 -29.00 -43.87 -5.25
CA TRP A 28 -28.61 -43.75 -6.66
C TRP A 28 -29.82 -43.65 -7.60
N SER A 29 -29.76 -42.73 -8.52
CA SER A 29 -30.68 -42.60 -9.66
C SER A 29 -29.94 -42.97 -10.95
N SER A 30 -30.36 -44.05 -11.59
CA SER A 30 -29.80 -44.48 -12.89
C SER A 30 -30.14 -43.50 -14.03
N GLU A 31 -31.26 -42.80 -13.92
CA GLU A 31 -31.68 -41.79 -14.89
C GLU A 31 -30.80 -40.52 -14.81
N LYS A 32 -30.56 -40.05 -13.60
CA LYS A 32 -29.75 -38.83 -13.37
C LYS A 32 -28.26 -39.09 -13.28
N GLN A 33 -27.84 -40.35 -13.23
CA GLN A 33 -26.43 -40.74 -12.98
C GLN A 33 -25.84 -40.03 -11.74
N GLY A 34 -26.62 -40.01 -10.64
CA GLY A 34 -26.27 -39.29 -9.41
C GLY A 34 -27.27 -39.57 -8.29
N TYR A 35 -27.39 -38.68 -7.34
CA TYR A 35 -28.37 -38.80 -6.27
C TYR A 35 -29.82 -38.65 -6.75
N LYS A 36 -30.75 -39.41 -6.13
CA LYS A 36 -32.19 -39.15 -6.23
C LYS A 36 -32.51 -37.75 -5.64
N ASP A 37 -33.61 -37.12 -6.13
CA ASP A 37 -33.98 -35.76 -5.67
C ASP A 37 -34.28 -35.70 -4.18
N ARG A 38 -34.99 -36.70 -3.67
CA ARG A 38 -35.38 -36.75 -2.26
C ARG A 38 -34.58 -37.82 -1.53
N VAL A 39 -33.43 -37.44 -0.99
CA VAL A 39 -32.61 -38.29 -0.15
C VAL A 39 -32.46 -37.62 1.21
N ALA A 40 -33.03 -38.25 2.25
CA ALA A 40 -32.83 -37.78 3.62
C ALA A 40 -31.37 -38.02 4.06
N LEU A 41 -30.86 -37.19 4.94
CA LEU A 41 -29.53 -37.29 5.59
C LEU A 41 -28.31 -37.07 4.66
N VAL A 42 -28.50 -36.54 3.46
CA VAL A 42 -27.40 -36.12 2.59
C VAL A 42 -27.51 -34.61 2.34
N SER A 43 -26.45 -33.84 2.67
CA SER A 43 -26.43 -32.41 2.43
C SER A 43 -26.44 -32.09 0.93
N GLU A 44 -27.02 -30.96 0.55
CA GLU A 44 -27.02 -30.50 -0.85
C GLU A 44 -25.58 -30.28 -1.37
N GLU A 45 -24.66 -29.89 -0.50
CA GLU A 45 -23.24 -29.75 -0.82
C GLU A 45 -22.63 -31.10 -1.25
N ASN A 46 -22.90 -32.18 -0.52
CA ASN A 46 -22.38 -33.50 -0.87
C ASN A 46 -23.02 -34.03 -2.16
N LYS A 47 -24.32 -33.73 -2.42
CA LYS A 47 -24.97 -34.09 -3.69
C LYS A 47 -24.34 -33.35 -4.85
N LEU A 48 -24.09 -32.05 -4.69
CA LEU A 48 -23.45 -31.19 -5.70
C LEU A 48 -22.02 -31.66 -5.97
N HIS A 49 -21.23 -31.92 -4.92
CA HIS A 49 -19.86 -32.40 -5.04
C HIS A 49 -19.77 -33.72 -5.82
N LEU A 50 -20.61 -34.71 -5.50
CA LEU A 50 -20.63 -35.98 -6.23
C LEU A 50 -21.01 -35.76 -7.70
N SER A 51 -22.06 -34.96 -7.96
CA SER A 51 -22.50 -34.64 -9.32
C SER A 51 -21.40 -33.97 -10.14
N GLN A 52 -20.70 -33.00 -9.55
CA GLN A 52 -19.58 -32.34 -10.20
C GLN A 52 -18.43 -33.30 -10.49
N SER A 53 -18.05 -34.16 -9.52
CA SER A 53 -17.00 -35.16 -9.70
C SER A 53 -17.32 -36.12 -10.83
N ILE A 54 -18.56 -36.58 -10.94
CA ILE A 54 -18.99 -37.45 -12.04
C ILE A 54 -18.88 -36.73 -13.39
N GLN A 55 -19.34 -35.47 -13.47
CA GLN A 55 -19.29 -34.68 -14.69
C GLN A 55 -17.85 -34.39 -15.13
N ASP A 56 -16.96 -34.09 -14.20
CA ASP A 56 -15.55 -33.81 -14.48
C ASP A 56 -14.86 -35.08 -15.03
N ILE A 57 -15.06 -36.22 -14.41
CA ILE A 57 -14.52 -37.50 -14.91
C ILE A 57 -15.07 -37.82 -16.32
N VAL A 58 -16.40 -37.66 -16.54
CA VAL A 58 -17.02 -37.88 -17.87
C VAL A 58 -16.39 -36.91 -18.91
N SER A 59 -16.19 -35.65 -18.54
CA SER A 59 -15.54 -34.66 -19.41
C SER A 59 -14.13 -35.05 -19.77
N MET A 60 -13.33 -35.55 -18.80
CA MET A 60 -11.97 -36.04 -19.05
C MET A 60 -11.97 -37.24 -19.98
N ILE A 61 -12.86 -38.21 -19.75
CA ILE A 61 -13.04 -39.41 -20.60
C ILE A 61 -13.36 -38.96 -22.03
N THR A 62 -14.36 -38.09 -22.20
CA THR A 62 -14.82 -37.64 -23.52
C THR A 62 -13.73 -36.89 -24.30
N LYS A 63 -12.97 -36.03 -23.62
CA LYS A 63 -11.90 -35.24 -24.27
C LYS A 63 -10.70 -36.06 -24.69
N GLN A 64 -10.40 -37.16 -23.98
CA GLN A 64 -9.18 -37.95 -24.20
C GLN A 64 -9.48 -39.30 -24.86
N TYR A 65 -10.74 -39.60 -25.18
CA TYR A 65 -11.13 -40.88 -25.81
C TYR A 65 -10.47 -41.05 -27.17
N THR A 66 -9.93 -42.26 -27.37
CA THR A 66 -9.40 -42.75 -28.67
C THR A 66 -9.98 -44.11 -28.99
N THR A 67 -9.99 -44.47 -30.26
CA THR A 67 -10.48 -45.78 -30.70
C THR A 67 -9.68 -46.94 -30.15
N GLU A 68 -8.49 -46.75 -29.62
CA GLU A 68 -7.61 -47.73 -29.00
C GLU A 68 -7.85 -47.90 -27.47
N ALA A 69 -8.69 -47.06 -26.88
CA ALA A 69 -8.96 -47.08 -25.46
C ALA A 69 -9.45 -48.44 -24.96
N GLY A 70 -8.90 -48.90 -23.84
CA GLY A 70 -9.27 -50.13 -23.15
C GLY A 70 -9.61 -49.89 -21.66
N ASN A 71 -9.84 -50.96 -20.91
CA ASN A 71 -10.15 -50.86 -19.48
C ASN A 71 -9.00 -50.19 -18.69
N GLU A 72 -7.75 -50.49 -19.02
CA GLU A 72 -6.58 -49.85 -18.38
C GLU A 72 -6.54 -48.34 -18.64
N TRP A 73 -6.77 -47.92 -19.91
CA TRP A 73 -6.85 -46.53 -20.26
C TRP A 73 -7.92 -45.80 -19.44
N LEU A 74 -9.10 -46.39 -19.33
CA LEU A 74 -10.19 -45.80 -18.55
C LEU A 74 -9.82 -45.72 -17.06
N ALA A 75 -9.22 -46.74 -16.51
CA ALA A 75 -8.73 -46.74 -15.13
C ALA A 75 -7.68 -45.63 -14.89
N ILE A 76 -6.74 -45.44 -15.82
CA ILE A 76 -5.73 -44.35 -15.75
C ILE A 76 -6.39 -42.98 -15.80
N ILE A 77 -7.39 -42.75 -16.64
CA ILE A 77 -8.10 -41.45 -16.70
C ILE A 77 -8.81 -41.14 -15.38
N ILE A 78 -9.46 -42.15 -14.80
CA ILE A 78 -10.15 -42.03 -13.51
C ILE A 78 -9.13 -41.80 -12.37
N ASP A 79 -8.02 -42.55 -12.35
CA ASP A 79 -6.95 -42.36 -11.35
C ASP A 79 -6.31 -41.01 -11.48
N LYS A 80 -6.11 -40.47 -12.69
CA LYS A 80 -5.62 -39.07 -12.91
C LYS A 80 -6.56 -38.03 -12.30
N TYR A 81 -7.86 -38.29 -12.29
CA TYR A 81 -8.81 -37.38 -11.61
C TYR A 81 -8.61 -37.41 -10.10
N HIS A 82 -8.52 -38.59 -9.50
CA HIS A 82 -8.39 -38.75 -8.05
C HIS A 82 -7.00 -38.44 -7.52
N HIS A 83 -5.97 -38.77 -8.31
CA HIS A 83 -4.56 -38.65 -7.94
C HIS A 83 -3.74 -37.92 -8.99
N PRO A 84 -4.06 -36.64 -9.31
CA PRO A 84 -3.39 -35.92 -10.39
C PRO A 84 -1.86 -35.81 -10.17
N ASN A 85 -1.41 -35.77 -8.93
CA ASN A 85 0.01 -35.64 -8.61
C ASN A 85 0.83 -36.91 -8.93
N ARG A 86 0.22 -38.07 -9.09
CA ARG A 86 0.92 -39.30 -9.53
C ARG A 86 1.38 -39.23 -10.99
N TYR A 87 0.76 -38.40 -11.79
CA TYR A 87 0.94 -38.28 -13.22
C TYR A 87 1.66 -36.98 -13.64
N LYS A 88 2.01 -36.17 -12.66
CA LYS A 88 2.82 -34.97 -12.88
C LYS A 88 4.30 -35.34 -12.88
N THR A 89 5.05 -34.70 -13.75
CA THR A 89 6.51 -34.80 -13.72
C THR A 89 7.07 -34.18 -12.45
N GLU A 90 8.29 -34.56 -12.04
CA GLU A 90 8.96 -33.93 -10.90
C GLU A 90 9.09 -32.42 -11.10
N GLU A 91 9.32 -31.98 -12.33
CA GLU A 91 9.38 -30.54 -12.67
C GLU A 91 8.04 -29.83 -12.47
N GLU A 92 6.92 -30.45 -12.83
CA GLU A 92 5.57 -29.90 -12.61
C GLU A 92 5.23 -29.84 -11.13
N LEU A 93 5.59 -30.87 -10.35
CA LEU A 93 5.40 -30.89 -8.89
C LEU A 93 6.30 -29.83 -8.20
N MET A 94 7.54 -29.66 -8.66
CA MET A 94 8.41 -28.63 -8.17
C MET A 94 7.87 -27.23 -8.49
N ARG A 95 7.33 -27.00 -9.69
CA ARG A 95 6.72 -25.71 -10.06
C ARG A 95 5.49 -25.37 -9.21
N GLU A 96 4.64 -26.35 -8.92
CA GLU A 96 3.46 -26.12 -8.08
C GLU A 96 3.78 -25.85 -6.61
N ASN A 97 4.89 -26.44 -6.12
CA ASN A 97 5.34 -26.27 -4.72
C ASN A 97 6.23 -25.03 -4.51
N LYS A 98 6.59 -24.31 -5.58
CA LYS A 98 7.39 -23.09 -5.45
C LYS A 98 6.63 -22.00 -4.69
N PRO A 99 7.33 -21.21 -3.88
CA PRO A 99 6.71 -20.15 -3.07
C PRO A 99 6.28 -18.97 -3.94
N LYS A 100 5.03 -19.01 -4.44
CA LYS A 100 4.46 -17.93 -5.26
C LYS A 100 4.50 -16.60 -4.51
N LEU A 101 5.12 -15.59 -5.12
CA LEU A 101 5.39 -14.31 -4.48
C LEU A 101 4.13 -13.66 -3.87
N LEU A 102 3.00 -13.65 -4.58
CA LEU A 102 1.78 -13.01 -4.11
C LEU A 102 1.16 -13.73 -2.91
N GLU A 103 1.27 -15.06 -2.84
CA GLU A 103 0.80 -15.85 -1.69
C GLU A 103 1.70 -15.60 -0.45
N VAL A 104 3.01 -15.61 -0.65
CA VAL A 104 3.98 -15.28 0.41
C VAL A 104 3.82 -13.83 0.86
N PHE A 105 3.51 -12.91 -0.06
CA PHE A 105 3.26 -11.51 0.29
C PHE A 105 1.99 -11.34 1.12
N ALA A 106 0.94 -12.12 0.85
CA ALA A 106 -0.26 -12.14 1.68
C ALA A 106 0.05 -12.64 3.11
N LYS A 107 0.88 -13.67 3.25
CA LYS A 107 1.37 -14.17 4.54
C LYS A 107 2.20 -13.11 5.28
N PHE A 108 3.10 -12.42 4.59
CA PHE A 108 3.85 -11.29 5.14
C PHE A 108 2.95 -10.21 5.74
N LEU A 109 1.86 -9.84 5.07
CA LEU A 109 0.93 -8.82 5.57
C LEU A 109 0.23 -9.21 6.88
N VAL A 110 0.10 -10.50 7.15
CA VAL A 110 -0.51 -11.04 8.39
C VAL A 110 0.53 -11.19 9.49
N GLU A 111 1.68 -11.76 9.18
CA GLU A 111 2.68 -12.15 10.18
C GLU A 111 3.64 -11.02 10.59
N HIS A 112 3.91 -10.09 9.68
CA HIS A 112 4.83 -9.00 9.98
C HIS A 112 4.12 -7.90 10.78
N LYS A 113 4.68 -7.54 11.95
CA LYS A 113 4.12 -6.51 12.84
C LYS A 113 4.14 -5.13 12.19
N LEU A 114 3.09 -4.81 11.44
CA LEU A 114 2.92 -3.55 10.72
C LEU A 114 1.82 -2.70 11.36
N SER A 115 2.00 -1.38 11.39
CA SER A 115 0.89 -0.48 11.71
C SER A 115 -0.18 -0.51 10.62
N ALA A 116 -1.44 -0.20 10.95
CA ALA A 116 -2.56 -0.21 10.00
C ALA A 116 -2.30 0.64 8.72
N VAL A 117 -1.56 1.74 8.85
CA VAL A 117 -1.17 2.59 7.71
C VAL A 117 -0.14 1.88 6.83
N ARG A 118 0.84 1.20 7.42
CA ARG A 118 1.85 0.43 6.67
C ARG A 118 1.19 -0.74 5.92
N VAL A 119 0.27 -1.46 6.56
CA VAL A 119 -0.50 -2.53 5.90
C VAL A 119 -1.23 -2.00 4.66
N LYS A 120 -1.90 -0.83 4.75
CA LYS A 120 -2.56 -0.20 3.59
C LYS A 120 -1.56 0.09 2.46
N ASN A 121 -0.38 0.61 2.79
CA ASN A 121 0.65 0.92 1.81
C ASN A 121 1.20 -0.35 1.15
N PHE A 122 1.46 -1.41 1.91
CA PHE A 122 1.91 -2.70 1.36
C PHE A 122 0.83 -3.36 0.49
N LYS A 123 -0.46 -3.25 0.85
CA LYS A 123 -1.56 -3.72 -0.02
C LYS A 123 -1.60 -3.01 -1.38
N VAL A 124 -1.22 -1.73 -1.44
CA VAL A 124 -1.06 -1.03 -2.74
C VAL A 124 0.07 -1.67 -3.54
N ILE A 125 1.22 -1.95 -2.91
CA ILE A 125 2.35 -2.64 -3.57
C ILE A 125 1.93 -4.03 -4.06
N GLN A 126 1.27 -4.82 -3.23
CA GLN A 126 0.77 -6.15 -3.61
C GLN A 126 -0.10 -6.11 -4.88
N ARG A 127 -1.02 -5.14 -4.98
CA ARG A 127 -1.84 -4.98 -6.19
C ARG A 127 -1.01 -4.54 -7.41
N SER A 128 -0.03 -3.67 -7.23
CA SER A 128 0.87 -3.29 -8.33
C SER A 128 1.71 -4.47 -8.82
N ILE A 129 2.20 -5.34 -7.92
CA ILE A 129 2.89 -6.58 -8.26
C ILE A 129 1.96 -7.55 -8.99
N ALA A 130 0.70 -7.69 -8.53
CA ALA A 130 -0.28 -8.56 -9.18
C ALA A 130 -0.62 -8.08 -10.61
N ARG A 131 -0.72 -6.76 -10.82
CA ARG A 131 -0.87 -6.20 -12.19
C ARG A 131 0.35 -6.44 -13.05
N TYR A 132 1.56 -6.31 -12.49
CA TYR A 132 2.79 -6.62 -13.21
C TYR A 132 2.83 -8.09 -13.64
N GLU A 133 2.55 -9.03 -12.73
CA GLU A 133 2.49 -10.44 -13.06
C GLU A 133 1.46 -10.73 -14.17
N MET A 134 0.26 -10.16 -14.06
CA MET A 134 -0.75 -10.29 -15.10
C MET A 134 -0.31 -9.64 -16.42
N TYR A 135 0.37 -8.50 -16.39
CA TYR A 135 0.92 -7.84 -17.56
C TYR A 135 1.94 -8.73 -18.29
N VAL A 136 2.88 -9.31 -17.57
CA VAL A 136 3.87 -10.22 -18.16
C VAL A 136 3.17 -11.42 -18.80
N ARG A 137 2.25 -12.05 -18.09
CA ARG A 137 1.52 -13.24 -18.54
C ARG A 137 0.62 -13.00 -19.75
N THR A 138 -0.04 -11.83 -19.83
CA THR A 138 -1.07 -11.57 -20.85
C THR A 138 -0.58 -10.75 -22.03
N ILE A 139 0.44 -9.91 -21.85
CA ILE A 139 0.90 -8.95 -22.85
C ILE A 139 2.25 -9.36 -23.45
N LYS A 140 3.18 -9.91 -22.66
CA LYS A 140 4.48 -10.36 -23.16
C LYS A 140 4.32 -11.73 -23.85
N ARG A 141 4.88 -11.85 -25.05
CA ARG A 141 4.86 -13.12 -25.81
C ARG A 141 5.70 -14.18 -25.11
N GLY A 142 5.22 -15.41 -25.05
CA GLY A 142 5.95 -16.55 -24.48
C GLY A 142 5.83 -16.72 -22.96
N TYR A 143 5.06 -15.87 -22.27
CA TYR A 143 4.94 -15.87 -20.81
C TYR A 143 3.56 -16.24 -20.30
N ARG A 144 2.77 -17.07 -21.02
CA ARG A 144 1.40 -17.45 -20.65
C ARG A 144 1.25 -18.02 -19.25
N ASP A 145 2.23 -18.79 -18.80
CA ASP A 145 2.23 -19.48 -17.51
C ASP A 145 3.11 -18.76 -16.47
N PHE A 146 3.47 -17.50 -16.74
CA PHE A 146 4.33 -16.73 -15.85
C PHE A 146 3.68 -16.50 -14.51
N ILE A 147 4.34 -16.91 -13.45
CA ILE A 147 4.00 -16.65 -12.04
C ILE A 147 5.29 -16.16 -11.38
N LEU A 148 5.17 -15.08 -10.62
CA LEU A 148 6.29 -14.59 -9.82
C LEU A 148 6.57 -15.57 -8.68
N ASP A 149 7.78 -16.11 -8.69
CA ASP A 149 8.31 -16.96 -7.64
C ASP A 149 9.33 -16.19 -6.81
N VAL A 150 9.28 -16.31 -5.48
CA VAL A 150 10.21 -15.61 -4.59
C VAL A 150 11.67 -16.01 -4.84
N ASP A 151 11.92 -17.27 -5.23
CA ASP A 151 13.26 -17.80 -5.49
C ASP A 151 13.80 -17.37 -6.87
N GLU A 152 12.91 -17.03 -7.81
CA GLU A 152 13.28 -16.72 -9.19
C GLU A 152 13.31 -15.22 -9.53
N VAL A 153 12.92 -14.35 -8.61
CA VAL A 153 13.04 -12.89 -8.82
C VAL A 153 14.51 -12.50 -8.90
N THR A 154 14.93 -11.97 -10.03
CA THR A 154 16.28 -11.46 -10.29
C THR A 154 16.33 -9.93 -10.29
N ALA A 155 17.52 -9.36 -10.38
CA ALA A 155 17.69 -7.92 -10.60
C ALA A 155 17.02 -7.46 -11.91
N ASP A 156 17.04 -8.28 -12.96
CA ASP A 156 16.35 -7.97 -14.22
C ASP A 156 14.83 -7.98 -14.06
N THR A 157 14.30 -8.91 -13.29
CA THR A 157 12.87 -8.89 -12.90
C THR A 157 12.50 -7.61 -12.16
N LEU A 158 13.37 -7.13 -11.25
CA LEU A 158 13.15 -5.87 -10.54
C LEU A 158 13.25 -4.64 -11.46
N ARG A 159 14.16 -4.64 -12.45
CA ARG A 159 14.24 -3.57 -13.47
C ARG A 159 12.99 -3.52 -14.34
N ASP A 160 12.53 -4.66 -14.83
CA ASP A 160 11.30 -4.75 -15.62
C ASP A 160 10.05 -4.35 -14.81
N MET A 161 10.01 -4.72 -13.53
CA MET A 161 8.94 -4.28 -12.62
C MET A 161 9.02 -2.78 -12.33
N TRP A 162 10.22 -2.19 -12.27
CA TRP A 162 10.42 -0.76 -12.14
C TRP A 162 9.84 -0.01 -13.33
N ASP A 163 10.19 -0.43 -14.54
CA ASP A 163 9.68 0.15 -15.80
C ASP A 163 8.15 0.04 -15.87
N PHE A 164 7.60 -1.10 -15.44
CA PHE A 164 6.15 -1.26 -15.37
C PHE A 164 5.52 -0.27 -14.37
N PHE A 165 6.09 -0.11 -13.16
CA PHE A 165 5.55 0.80 -12.15
C PHE A 165 5.65 2.26 -12.57
N GLU A 166 6.70 2.65 -13.27
CA GLU A 166 6.89 3.98 -13.83
C GLU A 166 5.81 4.30 -14.87
N ASN A 167 5.51 3.33 -15.72
CA ASN A 167 4.58 3.47 -16.83
C ASN A 167 3.12 3.07 -16.50
N GLU A 168 2.77 2.76 -15.24
CA GLU A 168 1.40 2.36 -14.87
C GLU A 168 0.33 3.37 -15.31
N HIS A 169 0.65 4.68 -15.39
CA HIS A 169 -0.27 5.71 -15.85
C HIS A 169 -0.61 5.57 -17.36
N ILE A 170 0.32 5.08 -18.18
CA ILE A 170 0.11 4.76 -19.59
C ILE A 170 -0.65 3.44 -19.72
N TYR A 171 -0.27 2.44 -18.93
CA TYR A 171 -0.89 1.11 -19.00
C TYR A 171 -2.32 1.07 -18.47
N TYR A 172 -2.71 2.03 -17.65
CA TYR A 172 -4.07 2.18 -17.18
C TYR A 172 -5.07 2.35 -18.34
N GLU A 173 -4.72 3.16 -19.35
CA GLU A 173 -5.54 3.37 -20.52
C GLU A 173 -5.35 2.25 -21.57
N LYS A 174 -4.10 1.79 -21.74
CA LYS A 174 -3.74 0.83 -22.78
C LYS A 174 -4.20 -0.60 -22.47
N TYR A 175 -4.23 -0.99 -21.18
CA TYR A 175 -4.55 -2.34 -20.73
C TYR A 175 -5.59 -2.34 -19.59
N PRO A 176 -6.84 -1.93 -19.84
CA PRO A 176 -7.85 -1.72 -18.81
C PRO A 176 -8.15 -3.00 -17.98
N LYS A 177 -8.05 -4.19 -18.59
CA LYS A 177 -8.26 -5.47 -17.87
C LYS A 177 -7.34 -5.67 -16.66
N LEU A 178 -6.13 -5.10 -16.65
CA LEU A 178 -5.23 -5.16 -15.49
C LEU A 178 -5.84 -4.46 -14.28
N TYR A 179 -6.54 -3.36 -14.51
CA TYR A 179 -7.13 -2.51 -13.48
C TYR A 179 -8.57 -2.88 -13.14
N GLU A 180 -9.27 -3.56 -14.03
CA GLU A 180 -10.55 -4.22 -13.72
C GLU A 180 -10.34 -5.40 -12.76
N THR A 181 -9.29 -6.20 -12.98
CA THR A 181 -8.95 -7.35 -12.14
C THR A 181 -8.33 -6.92 -10.80
N PHE A 182 -7.44 -5.94 -10.81
CA PHE A 182 -6.77 -5.41 -9.62
C PHE A 182 -6.99 -3.91 -9.49
N PRO A 183 -8.17 -3.46 -9.04
CA PRO A 183 -8.58 -2.06 -9.10
C PRO A 183 -7.79 -1.13 -8.17
N GLU A 184 -7.59 0.09 -8.64
CA GLU A 184 -7.10 1.20 -7.84
C GLU A 184 -8.22 2.22 -7.58
N LYS A 185 -8.17 2.87 -6.42
CA LYS A 185 -9.16 3.89 -6.05
C LYS A 185 -9.04 5.18 -6.87
N ARG A 186 -7.90 5.41 -7.48
CA ARG A 186 -7.58 6.61 -8.25
C ARG A 186 -6.84 6.20 -9.51
N VAL A 187 -7.05 6.93 -10.58
CA VAL A 187 -6.26 6.81 -11.80
C VAL A 187 -4.78 6.98 -11.46
N PRO A 188 -3.90 6.06 -11.88
CA PRO A 188 -2.46 6.21 -11.68
C PRO A 188 -1.96 7.48 -12.37
N LEU A 189 -1.15 8.25 -11.65
CA LEU A 189 -0.44 9.41 -12.18
C LEU A 189 1.03 9.04 -12.43
N PRO A 190 1.73 9.79 -13.31
CA PRO A 190 3.18 9.67 -13.46
C PRO A 190 3.89 9.72 -12.10
N ARG A 191 4.92 8.90 -11.92
CA ARG A 191 5.66 8.80 -10.65
C ARG A 191 7.09 9.24 -10.83
N GLY A 192 7.51 10.17 -9.99
CA GLY A 192 8.93 10.52 -9.91
C GLY A 192 9.76 9.46 -9.19
N LYS A 193 11.06 9.52 -9.41
CA LYS A 193 12.08 8.58 -8.92
C LYS A 193 11.96 8.28 -7.41
N ASN A 194 11.76 9.31 -6.56
CA ASN A 194 11.59 9.10 -5.11
C ASN A 194 10.39 8.22 -4.75
N THR A 195 9.29 8.31 -5.52
CA THR A 195 8.10 7.47 -5.30
C THR A 195 8.39 6.01 -5.66
N LEU A 196 9.13 5.78 -6.73
CA LEU A 196 9.55 4.44 -7.15
C LEU A 196 10.53 3.84 -6.13
N ILE A 197 11.55 4.60 -5.69
CA ILE A 197 12.48 4.20 -4.63
C ILE A 197 11.73 3.79 -3.36
N ASP A 198 10.74 4.57 -2.91
CA ASP A 198 9.94 4.25 -1.72
C ASP A 198 9.12 2.96 -1.90
N ARG A 199 8.57 2.71 -3.10
CA ARG A 199 7.86 1.46 -3.42
C ARG A 199 8.80 0.26 -3.39
N PHE A 200 9.96 0.36 -4.06
CA PHE A 200 10.95 -0.71 -4.11
C PHE A 200 11.63 -0.96 -2.76
N SER A 201 11.81 0.07 -1.93
CA SER A 201 12.24 -0.10 -0.53
C SER A 201 11.28 -0.96 0.28
N ARG A 202 9.98 -0.90 0.01
CA ARG A 202 8.98 -1.79 0.63
C ARG A 202 9.06 -3.21 0.07
N ILE A 203 9.26 -3.38 -1.23
CA ILE A 203 9.50 -4.71 -1.83
C ILE A 203 10.76 -5.31 -1.23
N ARG A 204 11.85 -4.53 -1.10
CA ARG A 204 13.07 -4.95 -0.39
C ARG A 204 12.79 -5.40 1.05
N THR A 205 11.94 -4.67 1.79
CA THR A 205 11.54 -5.06 3.14
C THR A 205 10.84 -6.43 3.16
N PHE A 206 10.02 -6.73 2.15
CA PHE A 206 9.39 -8.04 1.99
C PHE A 206 10.43 -9.14 1.75
N PHE A 207 11.39 -8.96 0.85
CA PHE A 207 12.44 -9.95 0.58
C PHE A 207 13.35 -10.17 1.79
N ILE A 208 13.70 -9.12 2.57
CA ILE A 208 14.42 -9.26 3.83
C ILE A 208 13.63 -10.13 4.81
N TRP A 209 12.32 -9.91 4.95
CA TRP A 209 11.46 -10.73 5.79
C TRP A 209 11.40 -12.19 5.31
N CYS A 210 11.31 -12.44 4.00
CA CYS A 210 11.35 -13.79 3.43
C CYS A 210 12.67 -14.51 3.79
N TYR A 211 13.79 -13.80 3.66
CA TYR A 211 15.11 -14.31 4.01
C TYR A 211 15.22 -14.64 5.51
N ASP A 212 14.80 -13.72 6.38
CA ASP A 212 14.82 -13.89 7.85
C ASP A 212 13.93 -15.07 8.29
N LYS A 213 12.82 -15.30 7.59
CA LYS A 213 11.89 -16.42 7.81
C LYS A 213 12.34 -17.73 7.16
N LYS A 214 13.47 -17.74 6.45
CA LYS A 214 13.98 -18.90 5.70
C LYS A 214 12.99 -19.44 4.65
N ILE A 215 12.16 -18.55 4.09
CA ILE A 215 11.25 -18.88 2.99
C ILE A 215 12.03 -18.98 1.69
N THR A 216 13.07 -18.16 1.54
CA THR A 216 13.98 -18.11 0.39
C THR A 216 15.39 -17.79 0.83
N THR A 217 16.38 -18.17 0.03
CA THR A 217 17.77 -17.70 0.11
C THR A 217 18.05 -16.58 -0.89
N ASN A 218 17.09 -16.27 -1.76
CA ASN A 218 17.21 -15.26 -2.80
C ASN A 218 17.29 -13.84 -2.23
N ARG A 219 18.24 -13.04 -2.72
CA ARG A 219 18.48 -11.65 -2.33
C ARG A 219 18.59 -10.74 -3.56
N PRO A 220 17.49 -10.56 -4.30
CA PRO A 220 17.54 -9.87 -5.60
C PRO A 220 17.97 -8.40 -5.53
N PHE A 221 17.90 -7.79 -4.35
CA PHE A 221 18.33 -6.40 -4.14
C PHE A 221 19.83 -6.25 -3.92
N ASP A 222 20.60 -7.34 -3.80
CA ASP A 222 22.07 -7.24 -3.73
C ASP A 222 22.65 -6.80 -5.09
N GLU A 223 22.01 -7.19 -6.20
CA GLU A 223 22.36 -6.77 -7.56
C GLU A 223 21.45 -5.65 -8.12
N PHE A 224 20.47 -5.19 -7.33
CA PHE A 224 19.59 -4.08 -7.63
C PHE A 224 19.63 -3.06 -6.48
N PRO A 225 20.74 -2.32 -6.31
CA PRO A 225 20.81 -1.30 -5.26
C PRO A 225 19.83 -0.16 -5.54
N LEU A 226 19.17 0.30 -4.49
CA LEU A 226 18.28 1.45 -4.59
C LEU A 226 19.06 2.73 -4.28
N ASP A 227 18.89 3.72 -5.15
CA ASP A 227 19.42 5.06 -4.91
C ASP A 227 18.81 5.68 -3.66
N GLU A 228 19.50 6.69 -3.11
CA GLU A 228 18.91 7.54 -2.09
C GLU A 228 17.89 8.52 -2.69
N CYS A 229 16.82 8.80 -1.93
CA CYS A 229 15.85 9.81 -2.34
C CYS A 229 16.50 11.20 -2.37
N THR A 230 16.32 11.92 -3.47
CA THR A 230 16.82 13.28 -3.63
C THR A 230 15.74 14.28 -3.23
N TYR A 231 16.09 15.20 -2.33
CA TYR A 231 15.19 16.26 -1.88
C TYR A 231 15.83 17.62 -2.13
N GLY A 232 15.02 18.58 -2.59
CA GLY A 232 15.44 19.95 -2.75
C GLY A 232 15.77 20.64 -1.43
N THR A 233 16.40 21.80 -1.50
CA THR A 233 16.69 22.65 -0.33
C THR A 233 15.40 23.04 0.36
N PRO A 234 15.25 22.75 1.66
CA PRO A 234 14.03 23.08 2.38
C PRO A 234 13.88 24.61 2.52
N TYR A 235 12.74 25.13 2.12
CA TYR A 235 12.34 26.53 2.35
C TYR A 235 11.41 26.63 3.56
N TYR A 236 11.41 27.78 4.19
CA TYR A 236 10.52 28.16 5.29
C TYR A 236 10.31 29.69 5.27
N ILE A 237 9.30 30.20 5.97
CA ILE A 237 9.03 31.63 6.05
C ILE A 237 9.86 32.28 7.15
N THR A 238 10.25 33.51 6.94
CA THR A 238 10.94 34.36 7.92
C THR A 238 9.97 34.76 9.04
N LEU A 239 10.50 35.40 10.10
CA LEU A 239 9.67 35.97 11.15
C LEU A 239 8.81 37.11 10.62
N ASP A 240 9.37 37.94 9.74
CA ASP A 240 8.67 39.07 9.13
C ASP A 240 7.53 38.59 8.21
N GLU A 241 7.79 37.61 7.34
CA GLU A 241 6.73 36.96 6.49
C GLU A 241 5.64 36.32 7.36
N ARG A 242 6.00 35.69 8.48
CA ARG A 242 5.03 35.13 9.43
C ARG A 242 4.15 36.25 10.03
N ASP A 243 4.76 37.34 10.44
CA ASP A 243 4.08 38.46 11.05
C ASP A 243 3.20 39.18 10.03
N GLN A 244 3.66 39.35 8.79
CA GLN A 244 2.87 39.85 7.67
C GLN A 244 1.61 39.00 7.46
N ILE A 245 1.73 37.65 7.49
CA ILE A 245 0.57 36.74 7.39
C ILE A 245 -0.36 36.90 8.61
N PHE A 246 0.20 37.03 9.82
CA PHE A 246 -0.59 37.18 11.05
C PHE A 246 -1.42 38.46 11.05
N ASP A 247 -0.85 39.55 10.55
CA ASP A 247 -1.45 40.89 10.56
C ASP A 247 -2.28 41.17 9.29
N ALA A 248 -2.29 40.26 8.31
CA ALA A 248 -3.05 40.44 7.07
C ALA A 248 -4.55 40.63 7.35
N ASP A 249 -5.14 41.62 6.69
CA ASP A 249 -6.60 41.83 6.76
C ASP A 249 -7.33 40.77 5.93
N LEU A 250 -8.08 39.95 6.62
CA LEU A 250 -8.94 38.91 6.06
C LEU A 250 -10.39 39.09 6.50
N SER A 251 -10.79 40.32 6.78
CA SER A 251 -12.18 40.66 7.21
C SER A 251 -13.23 40.20 6.21
N GLU A 252 -12.94 40.28 4.92
CA GLU A 252 -13.80 39.76 3.84
C GLU A 252 -13.87 38.23 3.78
N TYR A 253 -12.93 37.53 4.42
CA TYR A 253 -12.82 36.06 4.38
C TYR A 253 -12.72 35.46 5.79
N PRO A 254 -13.80 35.50 6.62
CA PRO A 254 -13.75 35.07 8.00
C PRO A 254 -13.28 33.62 8.20
N GLN A 255 -13.67 32.72 7.28
CA GLN A 255 -13.23 31.33 7.31
C GLN A 255 -11.73 31.17 7.00
N LEU A 256 -11.19 32.04 6.14
CA LEU A 256 -9.77 32.06 5.84
C LEU A 256 -8.97 32.62 7.02
N ALA A 257 -9.48 33.63 7.70
CA ALA A 257 -8.89 34.20 8.92
C ALA A 257 -8.72 33.12 10.03
N ILE A 258 -9.70 32.23 10.18
CA ILE A 258 -9.60 31.08 11.10
C ILE A 258 -8.42 30.17 10.69
N GLN A 259 -8.32 29.83 9.41
CA GLN A 259 -7.24 28.95 8.94
C GLN A 259 -5.86 29.65 9.02
N ARG A 260 -5.79 30.97 8.85
CA ARG A 260 -4.59 31.75 9.11
C ARG A 260 -4.14 31.64 10.56
N ASP A 261 -5.05 31.82 11.51
CA ASP A 261 -4.75 31.70 12.94
C ASP A 261 -4.24 30.30 13.29
N ILE A 262 -4.86 29.26 12.72
CA ILE A 262 -4.41 27.87 12.88
C ILE A 262 -2.99 27.67 12.30
N PHE A 263 -2.73 28.22 11.11
CA PHE A 263 -1.42 28.10 10.47
C PHE A 263 -0.33 28.84 11.29
N ILE A 264 -0.59 30.05 11.70
CA ILE A 264 0.33 30.80 12.56
C ILE A 264 0.58 30.06 13.87
N PHE A 265 -0.48 29.58 14.54
CA PHE A 265 -0.32 28.76 15.74
C PHE A 265 0.55 27.52 15.48
N GLN A 266 0.36 26.84 14.36
CA GLN A 266 1.19 25.71 13.97
C GLN A 266 2.65 26.10 13.77
N THR A 267 2.94 27.31 13.23
CA THR A 267 4.33 27.82 13.09
C THR A 267 4.97 28.11 14.45
N LEU A 268 4.17 28.37 15.49
CA LEU A 268 4.66 28.71 16.84
C LEU A 268 4.88 27.49 17.72
N ILE A 269 4.21 26.35 17.42
CA ILE A 269 4.36 25.11 18.20
C ILE A 269 5.05 23.98 17.43
N GLY A 270 5.22 24.10 16.12
CA GLY A 270 6.03 23.21 15.29
C GLY A 270 5.49 21.78 15.14
N CYS A 271 4.26 21.49 15.55
CA CYS A 271 3.69 20.16 15.47
C CYS A 271 3.35 19.73 14.03
N ARG A 272 3.27 18.42 13.78
CA ARG A 272 2.73 17.92 12.52
C ARG A 272 1.22 18.17 12.45
N VAL A 273 0.67 18.33 11.25
CA VAL A 273 -0.78 18.55 11.06
C VAL A 273 -1.61 17.44 11.70
N SER A 274 -1.15 16.19 11.63
CA SER A 274 -1.82 15.06 12.28
C SER A 274 -1.84 15.15 13.81
N ASP A 275 -0.87 15.80 14.42
CA ASP A 275 -0.81 16.06 15.85
C ASP A 275 -1.62 17.30 16.19
N LEU A 276 -1.51 18.39 15.41
CA LEU A 276 -2.32 19.60 15.52
C LEU A 276 -3.83 19.29 15.60
N TYR A 277 -4.35 18.47 14.69
CA TYR A 277 -5.76 18.07 14.63
C TYR A 277 -6.23 17.19 15.79
N ARG A 278 -5.31 16.77 16.64
CA ARG A 278 -5.63 16.02 17.87
C ARG A 278 -5.62 16.89 19.11
N LEU A 279 -5.07 18.09 19.03
CA LEU A 279 -5.02 18.99 20.17
C LEU A 279 -6.42 19.40 20.64
N THR A 280 -6.54 19.46 21.94
CA THR A 280 -7.73 19.90 22.68
C THR A 280 -7.32 20.96 23.73
N LYS A 281 -8.24 21.62 24.35
CA LYS A 281 -7.95 22.57 25.45
C LYS A 281 -7.14 21.92 26.60
N ARG A 282 -7.29 20.59 26.80
CA ARG A 282 -6.54 19.83 27.82
C ARG A 282 -5.04 19.71 27.54
N ASN A 283 -4.62 19.99 26.32
CA ASN A 283 -3.19 19.99 25.96
C ASN A 283 -2.47 21.29 26.35
N ILE A 284 -3.21 22.29 26.85
CA ILE A 284 -2.65 23.53 27.41
C ILE A 284 -2.38 23.29 28.89
N VAL A 285 -1.10 23.20 29.25
CA VAL A 285 -0.66 22.89 30.63
C VAL A 285 0.42 23.90 31.02
N ASN A 286 0.22 24.66 32.09
CA ASN A 286 1.21 25.61 32.64
C ASN A 286 1.86 26.47 31.52
N GLU A 287 1.04 27.18 30.75
CA GLU A 287 1.45 28.07 29.66
C GLU A 287 2.26 27.38 28.54
N ALA A 288 2.11 26.09 28.36
CA ALA A 288 2.74 25.34 27.28
C ALA A 288 1.72 24.42 26.60
N ILE A 289 2.00 24.02 25.37
CA ILE A 289 1.32 22.90 24.70
C ILE A 289 2.09 21.62 24.99
N GLU A 290 1.38 20.61 25.54
CA GLU A 290 1.93 19.29 25.80
C GLU A 290 1.20 18.23 25.01
N TYR A 291 1.94 17.38 24.29
CA TYR A 291 1.38 16.28 23.53
C TYR A 291 2.41 15.18 23.24
N ILE A 292 1.93 13.95 22.98
CA ILE A 292 2.76 12.84 22.50
C ILE A 292 2.52 12.72 20.98
N PRO A 293 3.55 12.90 20.12
CA PRO A 293 3.41 12.81 18.67
C PRO A 293 2.93 11.43 18.23
N LYS A 294 1.96 11.38 17.32
CA LYS A 294 1.38 10.12 16.81
C LYS A 294 2.45 9.18 16.25
N LYS A 295 3.43 9.72 15.53
CA LYS A 295 4.48 8.91 14.86
C LYS A 295 5.40 8.19 15.84
N THR A 296 5.57 8.68 17.08
CA THR A 296 6.45 8.09 18.09
C THR A 296 5.70 7.33 19.19
N ARG A 297 4.37 7.37 19.17
CA ARG A 297 3.51 6.80 20.22
C ARG A 297 3.61 5.28 20.33
N GLU A 298 3.78 4.60 19.20
CA GLU A 298 3.84 3.11 19.14
C GLU A 298 5.23 2.53 19.44
N GLY A 299 6.21 3.37 19.80
CA GLY A 299 7.56 2.94 20.16
C GLY A 299 7.99 3.50 21.52
N ASN A 300 8.95 4.43 21.51
CA ASN A 300 9.32 5.18 22.69
C ASN A 300 8.59 6.52 22.73
N PRO A 301 7.41 6.60 23.39
CA PRO A 301 6.65 7.84 23.46
C PRO A 301 7.42 8.89 24.26
N VAL A 302 7.63 10.05 23.68
CA VAL A 302 8.23 11.20 24.36
C VAL A 302 7.25 12.34 24.33
N THR A 303 6.94 12.93 25.49
CA THR A 303 6.12 14.13 25.59
C THR A 303 6.87 15.33 25.02
N VAL A 304 6.25 16.00 24.08
CA VAL A 304 6.71 17.29 23.55
C VAL A 304 6.02 18.39 24.34
N ARG A 305 6.82 19.31 24.86
CA ARG A 305 6.36 20.51 25.58
C ARG A 305 6.90 21.73 24.88
N VAL A 306 6.01 22.61 24.41
CA VAL A 306 6.35 23.87 23.74
C VAL A 306 5.74 25.04 24.51
N PRO A 307 6.54 25.93 25.08
CA PRO A 307 6.04 27.13 25.74
C PRO A 307 5.25 28.03 24.78
N LEU A 308 4.16 28.60 25.26
CA LEU A 308 3.31 29.51 24.50
C LEU A 308 3.88 30.95 24.60
N ASN A 309 4.27 31.48 23.44
CA ASN A 309 4.62 32.91 23.36
C ASN A 309 3.37 33.81 23.32
N SER A 310 3.56 35.13 23.35
CA SER A 310 2.47 36.11 23.36
C SER A 310 1.50 35.93 22.16
N LYS A 311 2.04 35.76 20.92
CA LYS A 311 1.19 35.55 19.73
C LYS A 311 0.35 34.26 19.82
N ALA A 312 0.93 33.17 20.31
CA ALA A 312 0.17 31.93 20.52
C ALA A 312 -0.95 32.10 21.56
N LYS A 313 -0.66 32.84 22.66
CA LYS A 313 -1.69 33.17 23.68
C LYS A 313 -2.79 34.05 23.10
N THR A 314 -2.46 35.06 22.29
CA THR A 314 -3.41 35.91 21.57
C THR A 314 -4.33 35.09 20.67
N ILE A 315 -3.76 34.16 19.89
CA ILE A 315 -4.58 33.28 19.05
C ILE A 315 -5.50 32.43 19.91
N LEU A 316 -5.00 31.77 20.95
CA LEU A 316 -5.81 30.94 21.83
C LEU A 316 -6.95 31.71 22.49
N ALA A 317 -6.73 32.97 22.84
CA ALA A 317 -7.77 33.84 23.43
C ALA A 317 -8.95 34.09 22.45
N ARG A 318 -8.70 34.18 21.14
CA ARG A 318 -9.73 34.30 20.09
C ARG A 318 -10.71 33.11 20.09
N TYR A 319 -10.22 31.92 20.50
CA TYR A 319 -10.97 30.67 20.46
C TYR A 319 -11.35 30.14 21.87
N LYS A 320 -11.27 30.98 22.91
CA LYS A 320 -11.59 30.57 24.29
C LYS A 320 -13.03 30.02 24.42
N ASP A 321 -13.97 30.67 23.72
CA ASP A 321 -15.40 30.39 23.78
C ASP A 321 -15.83 29.35 22.67
N TYR A 322 -14.87 28.81 21.92
CA TYR A 322 -15.16 27.74 20.97
C TYR A 322 -15.53 26.44 21.71
N GLU A 323 -16.77 25.98 21.55
CA GLU A 323 -17.32 24.82 22.26
C GLU A 323 -16.93 23.45 21.66
N GLY A 324 -16.23 23.44 20.56
CA GLY A 324 -15.80 22.18 19.89
C GLY A 324 -14.83 21.35 20.75
N LYS A 325 -14.86 20.04 20.57
CA LYS A 325 -13.97 19.10 21.29
C LYS A 325 -12.47 19.31 20.97
N LYS A 326 -12.15 19.97 19.89
CA LYS A 326 -10.78 20.26 19.44
C LYS A 326 -10.36 21.66 19.85
N LEU A 327 -9.06 21.93 19.73
CA LEU A 327 -8.50 23.23 20.09
C LEU A 327 -9.01 24.36 19.17
N PHE A 328 -9.22 24.04 17.88
CA PHE A 328 -9.69 24.97 16.85
C PHE A 328 -10.74 24.31 15.96
N PRO A 329 -11.52 25.09 15.18
CA PRO A 329 -12.46 24.56 14.18
C PRO A 329 -11.72 24.08 12.92
N PHE A 330 -11.10 22.91 13.02
CA PHE A 330 -10.33 22.32 11.94
C PHE A 330 -11.21 21.88 10.77
N ILE A 331 -10.70 22.07 9.56
CA ILE A 331 -11.23 21.51 8.31
C ILE A 331 -10.37 20.33 7.85
N SER A 332 -10.71 19.65 6.76
CA SER A 332 -9.87 18.56 6.23
C SER A 332 -8.48 19.08 5.85
N GLU A 333 -7.45 18.25 5.99
CA GLU A 333 -6.06 18.62 5.65
C GLU A 333 -5.92 19.13 4.21
N GLN A 334 -6.67 18.53 3.28
CA GLN A 334 -6.68 18.97 1.89
C GLN A 334 -7.21 20.41 1.74
N LYS A 335 -8.35 20.72 2.36
CA LYS A 335 -8.92 22.09 2.35
C LYS A 335 -8.00 23.07 3.09
N TYR A 336 -7.39 22.63 4.17
CA TYR A 336 -6.43 23.44 4.93
C TYR A 336 -5.20 23.82 4.09
N ASN A 337 -4.62 22.88 3.33
CA ASN A 337 -3.51 23.19 2.44
C ASN A 337 -3.91 24.15 1.31
N ILE A 338 -5.13 24.08 0.80
CA ILE A 338 -5.67 25.05 -0.17
C ILE A 338 -5.81 26.43 0.50
N ALA A 339 -6.37 26.49 1.70
CA ALA A 339 -6.51 27.73 2.45
C ALA A 339 -5.16 28.38 2.74
N ILE A 340 -4.12 27.63 3.12
CA ILE A 340 -2.78 28.14 3.34
C ILE A 340 -2.24 28.86 2.10
N LYS A 341 -2.38 28.27 0.92
CA LYS A 341 -1.95 28.90 -0.34
C LYS A 341 -2.62 30.26 -0.55
N ARG A 342 -3.93 30.30 -0.35
CA ARG A 342 -4.70 31.52 -0.49
C ARG A 342 -4.35 32.58 0.57
N ILE A 343 -4.11 32.15 1.83
CA ILE A 343 -3.66 33.07 2.91
C ILE A 343 -2.36 33.76 2.50
N PHE A 344 -1.39 33.06 1.93
CA PHE A 344 -0.15 33.63 1.47
C PHE A 344 -0.33 34.65 0.35
N GLN A 345 -1.25 34.39 -0.60
CA GLN A 345 -1.60 35.31 -1.67
C GLN A 345 -2.24 36.59 -1.13
N GLU A 346 -3.26 36.45 -0.26
CA GLU A 346 -3.96 37.59 0.35
C GLU A 346 -3.03 38.41 1.27
N ALA A 347 -2.07 37.76 1.90
CA ALA A 347 -1.06 38.44 2.72
C ALA A 347 0.09 39.06 1.89
N GLY A 348 0.13 38.88 0.57
CA GLY A 348 1.20 39.40 -0.28
C GLY A 348 2.57 38.72 -0.06
N VAL A 349 2.59 37.48 0.40
CA VAL A 349 3.84 36.71 0.60
C VAL A 349 4.07 35.85 -0.66
N ASP A 350 4.80 36.42 -1.60
CA ASP A 350 5.00 35.89 -2.96
C ASP A 350 6.45 35.57 -3.33
N ARG A 351 7.36 35.64 -2.35
CA ARG A 351 8.80 35.37 -2.56
C ARG A 351 9.03 34.10 -3.37
N ILE A 352 9.93 34.19 -4.37
CA ILE A 352 10.32 33.04 -5.19
C ILE A 352 11.18 32.07 -4.37
N VAL A 353 10.83 30.81 -4.41
CA VAL A 353 11.58 29.69 -3.84
C VAL A 353 11.97 28.69 -4.93
N THR A 354 13.15 28.10 -4.79
CA THR A 354 13.60 27.02 -5.66
C THR A 354 13.17 25.69 -5.03
N ILE A 355 12.49 24.87 -5.82
CA ILE A 355 12.08 23.52 -5.45
C ILE A 355 12.60 22.53 -6.49
N LEU A 356 12.68 21.25 -6.14
CA LEU A 356 12.84 20.19 -7.14
C LEU A 356 11.47 19.75 -7.60
N ASP A 357 11.28 19.68 -8.90
CA ASP A 357 10.09 19.04 -9.48
C ASP A 357 10.04 17.57 -9.04
N PRO A 358 8.93 17.07 -8.51
CA PRO A 358 8.84 15.70 -8.01
C PRO A 358 8.93 14.61 -9.08
N LEU A 359 8.74 14.95 -10.36
CA LEU A 359 8.83 14.02 -11.48
C LEU A 359 10.20 14.05 -12.15
N THR A 360 10.67 15.25 -12.54
CA THR A 360 11.90 15.42 -13.32
C THR A 360 13.14 15.59 -12.46
N HIS A 361 13.00 15.95 -11.19
CA HIS A 361 14.07 16.37 -10.28
C HIS A 361 14.83 17.62 -10.75
N GLU A 362 14.29 18.36 -11.70
CA GLU A 362 14.85 19.64 -12.13
C GLU A 362 14.51 20.74 -11.12
N GLU A 363 15.39 21.74 -11.03
CA GLU A 363 15.13 22.94 -10.22
C GLU A 363 14.08 23.81 -10.90
N VAL A 364 12.99 24.08 -10.18
CA VAL A 364 11.90 24.94 -10.61
C VAL A 364 11.73 26.08 -9.63
N LYS A 365 11.62 27.30 -10.15
CA LYS A 365 11.31 28.51 -9.37
C LYS A 365 9.81 28.71 -9.29
N ARG A 366 9.26 28.82 -8.08
CA ARG A 366 7.84 29.05 -7.83
C ARG A 366 7.63 30.09 -6.75
N PRO A 367 6.58 30.91 -6.81
CA PRO A 367 6.15 31.72 -5.69
C PRO A 367 5.83 30.83 -4.48
N ILE A 368 6.21 31.26 -3.29
CA ILE A 368 6.05 30.45 -2.08
C ILE A 368 4.59 30.07 -1.80
N TYR A 369 3.63 30.91 -2.19
CA TYR A 369 2.21 30.60 -2.02
C TYR A 369 1.75 29.38 -2.83
N GLU A 370 2.34 29.10 -4.00
CA GLU A 370 1.99 27.92 -4.80
C GLU A 370 2.38 26.60 -4.12
N VAL A 371 3.42 26.62 -3.30
CA VAL A 371 4.03 25.44 -2.68
C VAL A 371 3.84 25.39 -1.17
N ALA A 372 3.17 26.41 -0.60
CA ALA A 372 2.85 26.48 0.81
C ALA A 372 1.90 25.33 1.22
N SER A 373 2.15 24.78 2.40
CA SER A 373 1.36 23.68 2.98
C SER A 373 1.52 23.66 4.49
N SER A 374 0.72 22.85 5.16
CA SER A 374 0.81 22.62 6.61
C SER A 374 2.20 22.16 7.08
N HIS A 375 2.96 21.50 6.21
CA HIS A 375 4.33 21.10 6.53
C HIS A 375 5.30 22.29 6.58
N LEU A 376 5.02 23.35 5.82
CA LEU A 376 5.78 24.59 5.85
C LEU A 376 5.75 25.24 7.25
N ALA A 377 4.61 25.20 7.96
CA ALA A 377 4.51 25.69 9.33
C ALA A 377 5.54 25.05 10.27
N ARG A 378 5.69 23.71 10.17
CA ARG A 378 6.68 22.97 10.96
C ARG A 378 8.12 23.29 10.54
N ARG A 379 8.40 23.43 9.24
CA ARG A 379 9.71 23.87 8.73
C ARG A 379 10.06 25.26 9.25
N THR A 380 9.09 26.17 9.28
CA THR A 380 9.23 27.53 9.81
C THR A 380 9.61 27.52 11.29
N PHE A 381 8.92 26.72 12.11
CA PHE A 381 9.28 26.56 13.52
C PHE A 381 10.73 26.09 13.69
N ILE A 382 11.09 24.99 13.00
CA ILE A 382 12.42 24.39 13.09
C ILE A 382 13.49 25.36 12.61
N GLY A 383 13.31 25.97 11.44
CA GLY A 383 14.30 26.88 10.84
C GLY A 383 14.55 28.13 11.68
N ASN A 384 13.48 28.77 12.16
CA ASN A 384 13.62 30.00 12.97
C ASN A 384 14.19 29.73 14.38
N ILE A 385 13.79 28.62 15.02
CA ILE A 385 14.40 28.25 16.32
C ILE A 385 15.86 27.87 16.13
N TYR A 386 16.18 27.08 15.12
CA TYR A 386 17.57 26.69 14.86
C TYR A 386 18.47 27.86 14.60
N LYS A 387 18.03 28.85 13.81
CA LYS A 387 18.79 30.12 13.63
C LYS A 387 19.10 30.80 14.95
N LYS A 388 18.16 30.75 15.92
CA LYS A 388 18.32 31.46 17.21
C LYS A 388 19.16 30.66 18.20
N VAL A 389 18.96 29.35 18.27
CA VAL A 389 19.51 28.48 19.35
C VAL A 389 20.75 27.73 18.90
N LYS A 390 20.87 27.38 17.61
CA LYS A 390 22.00 26.65 16.99
C LYS A 390 22.25 25.26 17.64
N ASP A 391 21.27 24.72 18.39
CA ASP A 391 21.33 23.39 19.01
C ASP A 391 20.31 22.44 18.37
N PRO A 392 20.75 21.45 17.55
CA PRO A 392 19.87 20.48 16.92
C PRO A 392 19.10 19.61 17.92
N ASN A 393 19.68 19.31 19.09
CA ASN A 393 19.04 18.45 20.09
C ASN A 393 17.84 19.13 20.72
N LEU A 394 18.00 20.42 21.08
CA LEU A 394 16.91 21.22 21.62
C LEU A 394 15.77 21.39 20.58
N VAL A 395 16.11 21.69 19.32
CA VAL A 395 15.13 21.78 18.24
C VAL A 395 14.41 20.45 18.02
N SER A 396 15.12 19.33 18.10
CA SER A 396 14.55 17.98 17.98
C SER A 396 13.60 17.68 19.13
N ALA A 397 13.94 18.04 20.36
CA ALA A 397 13.09 17.87 21.53
C ALA A 397 11.77 18.68 21.41
N LEU A 398 11.88 19.97 21.06
CA LEU A 398 10.73 20.85 20.88
C LEU A 398 9.84 20.45 19.69
N SER A 399 10.43 19.89 18.63
CA SER A 399 9.68 19.48 17.44
C SER A 399 9.17 18.04 17.49
N GLY A 400 9.54 17.22 18.50
CA GLY A 400 9.18 15.80 18.58
C GLY A 400 9.82 14.96 17.46
N THR A 401 11.06 15.27 17.06
CA THR A 401 11.88 14.44 16.19
C THR A 401 12.68 13.46 17.06
N ARG A 402 12.89 12.21 16.62
CA ARG A 402 13.68 11.24 17.40
C ARG A 402 15.13 11.72 17.52
N ARG A 403 15.72 11.61 18.74
CA ARG A 403 17.18 11.69 18.93
C ARG A 403 17.84 10.63 18.06
N GLY A 404 18.85 11.03 17.27
CA GLY A 404 19.57 10.09 16.37
C GLY A 404 18.89 9.79 15.04
N ALA A 405 17.62 10.18 14.79
CA ALA A 405 17.22 10.39 13.41
C ALA A 405 18.08 11.53 12.89
N LYS A 406 18.82 11.31 11.77
CA LYS A 406 19.46 12.42 11.04
C LYS A 406 18.43 13.54 11.03
N PRO A 407 18.69 14.69 11.66
CA PRO A 407 17.71 15.77 11.62
C PRO A 407 17.41 15.93 10.15
N LEU A 408 16.14 15.88 9.80
CA LEU A 408 15.66 16.11 8.44
C LEU A 408 16.67 17.02 7.76
N GLY A 409 17.10 16.72 6.53
CA GLY A 409 18.12 17.47 5.78
C GLY A 409 18.06 19.00 5.84
N VAL A 410 16.99 19.55 6.44
CA VAL A 410 16.80 20.93 6.87
C VAL A 410 17.89 21.40 7.82
N ILE A 411 18.36 20.59 8.78
CA ILE A 411 19.37 21.03 9.76
C ILE A 411 20.77 20.82 9.18
N GLU A 412 21.00 19.73 8.45
CA GLU A 412 22.30 19.48 7.81
C GLU A 412 22.61 20.47 6.68
N ILE A 413 21.60 20.85 5.88
CA ILE A 413 21.76 21.83 4.79
C ILE A 413 21.91 23.25 5.36
N LEU A 414 21.25 23.56 6.47
CA LEU A 414 21.45 24.85 7.18
C LEU A 414 22.79 24.94 7.94
N MET A 415 23.43 23.78 8.23
CA MET A 415 24.76 23.74 8.83
C MET A 415 25.90 23.92 7.81
N LYS A 416 25.66 23.68 6.52
CA LYS A 416 26.66 23.78 5.44
C LYS A 416 26.70 25.17 4.76
N LYS A 417 25.85 26.10 5.17
CA LYS A 417 25.87 27.52 4.80
C LYS A 417 26.02 28.39 6.05
#